data_f6e5a06b2f94a47bea103416db64e588
#
_entry.id   f6e5a06b2f94a47bea103416db64e588
#
_cell.length_a   1.000
_cell.length_b   1.000
_cell.length_c   1.000
_cell.angle_alpha   90.00
_cell.angle_beta   90.00
_cell.angle_gamma   90.00
#
_symmetry.space_group_name_H-M   'P 1'
#
loop_
_entity.id
_entity.type
_entity.pdbx_description
1 polymer ?
#
loop_
_entity_poly.entity_id
_entity_poly.type
_entity_poly.pdbx_seq_one_letter_code
_entity_poly.pdbx_strand_id
1 'polypeptide(L)'
;MPTRTRTGIGQDSHRFLPKDTSKPCVIGGLIFENVPGLNANSNGDVVFHALCNAISSLTGVLILGKIADELCLKDGITDSEVYLQKALNTLGKQTISHVAITIEAKRPKIQKRIEEMRKNIARVLQIAPSSVGITATTGEGLTDFGCGDGIQCFAIITTEEMIV
;
A
#
# COMPACT_ATOMS: atom_id res chain seq x y z
N MET A 1 27.61 16.40 2.99
CA MET A 1 27.40 15.74 4.29
C MET A 1 27.13 14.24 4.07
N PRO A 2 27.64 13.38 4.94
CA PRO A 2 27.33 11.96 4.78
C PRO A 2 25.83 11.70 5.01
N THR A 3 25.27 10.81 4.20
CA THR A 3 23.88 10.35 4.33
C THR A 3 23.85 8.89 4.71
N ARG A 4 22.86 8.51 5.50
CA ARG A 4 22.55 7.10 5.79
C ARG A 4 21.34 6.70 4.95
N THR A 5 21.49 5.67 4.16
CA THR A 5 20.39 5.07 3.42
C THR A 5 19.85 3.86 4.18
N ARG A 6 18.52 3.75 4.26
CA ARG A 6 17.82 2.61 4.83
C ARG A 6 16.76 2.10 3.86
N THR A 7 16.48 0.80 3.93
CA THR A 7 15.45 0.18 3.10
C THR A 7 14.54 -0.67 3.97
N GLY A 8 13.24 -0.46 3.83
CA GLY A 8 12.20 -1.26 4.47
C GLY A 8 11.35 -1.99 3.45
N ILE A 9 10.91 -3.18 3.79
CA ILE A 9 9.98 -3.99 2.99
C ILE A 9 8.69 -4.19 3.75
N GLY A 10 7.56 -4.12 3.04
CA GLY A 10 6.23 -4.43 3.53
C GLY A 10 5.46 -5.28 2.55
N GLN A 11 4.53 -6.05 3.07
CA GLN A 11 3.63 -6.91 2.32
C GLN A 11 2.23 -6.80 2.91
N ASP A 12 1.22 -6.89 2.05
CA ASP A 12 -0.15 -7.09 2.46
C ASP A 12 -0.92 -7.87 1.39
N SER A 13 -1.97 -8.56 1.80
CA SER A 13 -2.84 -9.30 0.91
C SER A 13 -4.25 -9.36 1.49
N HIS A 14 -5.25 -9.28 0.60
CA HIS A 14 -6.65 -9.41 0.96
C HIS A 14 -7.40 -10.28 -0.05
N ARG A 15 -8.36 -11.02 0.45
CA ARG A 15 -9.32 -11.78 -0.36
C ARG A 15 -10.41 -10.84 -0.88
N PHE A 16 -10.90 -11.08 -2.08
CA PHE A 16 -12.10 -10.41 -2.57
C PHE A 16 -13.34 -10.82 -1.75
N LEU A 17 -14.21 -9.86 -1.54
CA LEU A 17 -15.56 -10.11 -1.05
C LEU A 17 -16.43 -10.79 -2.12
N PRO A 18 -17.56 -11.40 -1.76
CA PRO A 18 -18.54 -11.89 -2.72
C PRO A 18 -18.98 -10.79 -3.72
N LYS A 19 -19.34 -11.21 -4.94
CA LYS A 19 -19.63 -10.28 -6.07
C LYS A 19 -20.80 -9.33 -5.83
N ASP A 20 -21.73 -9.69 -4.96
CA ASP A 20 -22.90 -8.89 -4.60
C ASP A 20 -22.65 -7.86 -3.49
N THR A 21 -21.41 -7.74 -3.04
CA THR A 21 -21.04 -6.79 -1.99
C THR A 21 -20.88 -5.39 -2.56
N SER A 22 -21.45 -4.38 -1.86
CA SER A 22 -21.42 -2.98 -2.27
C SER A 22 -20.10 -2.25 -1.95
N LYS A 23 -19.20 -2.85 -1.17
CA LYS A 23 -17.92 -2.25 -0.79
C LYS A 23 -17.05 -2.00 -2.03
N PRO A 24 -16.57 -0.75 -2.25
CA PRO A 24 -15.72 -0.48 -3.39
C PRO A 24 -14.35 -1.17 -3.26
N CYS A 25 -13.74 -1.52 -4.38
CA CYS A 25 -12.38 -2.03 -4.46
C CYS A 25 -11.41 -0.85 -4.56
N VAL A 26 -10.61 -0.64 -3.51
CA VAL A 26 -9.63 0.46 -3.46
C VAL A 26 -8.23 -0.14 -3.50
N ILE A 27 -7.41 0.32 -4.45
CA ILE A 27 -6.03 -0.12 -4.64
C ILE A 27 -5.16 1.10 -4.96
N GLY A 28 -4.17 1.39 -4.11
CA GLY A 28 -3.32 2.58 -4.28
C GLY A 28 -4.11 3.89 -4.22
N GLY A 29 -5.18 3.93 -3.45
CA GLY A 29 -6.08 5.06 -3.31
C GLY A 29 -7.06 5.26 -4.47
N LEU A 30 -7.08 4.36 -5.47
CA LEU A 30 -7.98 4.44 -6.61
C LEU A 30 -9.10 3.43 -6.48
N ILE A 31 -10.31 3.83 -6.86
CA ILE A 31 -11.46 2.92 -6.95
C ILE A 31 -11.42 2.19 -8.29
N PHE A 32 -11.46 0.86 -8.22
CA PHE A 32 -11.57 -0.01 -9.39
C PHE A 32 -12.99 -0.56 -9.47
N GLU A 33 -13.65 -0.26 -10.58
CA GLU A 33 -15.00 -0.74 -10.86
C GLU A 33 -14.98 -2.17 -11.45
N ASN A 34 -16.11 -2.84 -11.45
CA ASN A 34 -16.30 -4.17 -12.01
C ASN A 34 -15.53 -5.31 -11.28
N VAL A 35 -15.07 -5.05 -10.07
CA VAL A 35 -14.51 -6.05 -9.16
C VAL A 35 -15.06 -5.83 -7.75
N PRO A 36 -15.22 -6.88 -6.95
CA PRO A 36 -15.66 -6.73 -5.56
C PRO A 36 -14.62 -5.98 -4.73
N GLY A 37 -15.06 -5.38 -3.63
CA GLY A 37 -14.17 -4.86 -2.60
C GLY A 37 -13.36 -5.95 -1.91
N LEU A 38 -12.42 -5.55 -1.09
CA LEU A 38 -11.51 -6.43 -0.38
C LEU A 38 -11.98 -6.68 1.05
N ASN A 39 -11.81 -7.91 1.51
CA ASN A 39 -12.20 -8.33 2.86
C ASN A 39 -11.20 -7.79 3.88
N ALA A 40 -11.55 -6.71 4.51
CA ALA A 40 -10.79 -6.03 5.56
C ALA A 40 -11.74 -5.17 6.41
N ASN A 41 -11.34 -4.82 7.62
CA ASN A 41 -12.06 -3.86 8.46
C ASN A 41 -12.02 -2.44 7.88
N SER A 42 -10.90 -2.07 7.24
CA SER A 42 -10.72 -0.83 6.48
C SER A 42 -11.23 -0.96 5.04
N ASN A 43 -10.89 -0.01 4.16
CA ASN A 43 -11.16 -0.12 2.73
C ASN A 43 -10.36 -1.24 2.03
N GLY A 44 -9.39 -1.86 2.73
CA GLY A 44 -8.63 -2.99 2.22
C GLY A 44 -7.56 -2.65 1.19
N ASP A 45 -7.11 -1.39 1.12
CA ASP A 45 -6.08 -0.98 0.17
C ASP A 45 -4.73 -1.67 0.44
N VAL A 46 -4.47 -2.74 -0.29
CA VAL A 46 -3.25 -3.57 -0.13
C VAL A 46 -1.97 -2.79 -0.38
N VAL A 47 -2.02 -1.79 -1.26
CA VAL A 47 -0.85 -0.96 -1.59
C VAL A 47 -0.50 -0.05 -0.42
N PHE A 48 -1.48 0.66 0.11
CA PHE A 48 -1.26 1.53 1.27
C PHE A 48 -0.89 0.73 2.51
N HIS A 49 -1.46 -0.45 2.70
CA HIS A 49 -1.09 -1.35 3.80
C HIS A 49 0.34 -1.88 3.65
N ALA A 50 0.75 -2.29 2.45
CA ALA A 50 2.13 -2.72 2.20
C ALA A 50 3.13 -1.57 2.44
N LEU A 51 2.79 -0.34 2.06
CA LEU A 51 3.58 0.86 2.35
C LEU A 51 3.67 1.14 3.86
N CYS A 52 2.56 1.02 4.59
CA CYS A 52 2.56 1.12 6.06
C CYS A 52 3.54 0.13 6.68
N ASN A 53 3.49 -1.13 6.26
CA ASN A 53 4.37 -2.19 6.76
C ASN A 53 5.84 -1.95 6.39
N ALA A 54 6.12 -1.42 5.19
CA ALA A 54 7.47 -1.04 4.79
C ALA A 54 8.04 0.06 5.70
N ILE A 55 7.25 1.08 6.02
CA ILE A 55 7.64 2.13 6.97
C ILE A 55 7.83 1.55 8.37
N SER A 56 6.92 0.71 8.82
CA SER A 56 7.02 0.04 10.12
C SER A 56 8.30 -0.80 10.25
N SER A 57 8.75 -1.44 9.16
CA SER A 57 10.03 -2.18 9.16
C SER A 57 11.26 -1.28 9.26
N LEU A 58 11.14 -0.01 8.82
CA LEU A 58 12.21 0.99 8.98
C LEU A 58 12.27 1.60 10.38
N THR A 59 11.11 1.87 10.96
CA THR A 59 10.98 2.68 12.19
C THR A 59 10.83 1.84 13.44
N GLY A 60 10.39 0.59 13.30
CA GLY A 60 10.03 -0.28 14.43
C GLY A 60 8.66 0.05 15.05
N VAL A 61 7.91 1.01 14.48
CA VAL A 61 6.58 1.39 14.97
C VAL A 61 5.51 0.71 14.12
N LEU A 62 4.79 -0.24 14.71
CA LEU A 62 3.73 -0.99 14.04
C LEU A 62 2.46 -0.15 13.98
N ILE A 63 1.99 0.18 12.78
CA ILE A 63 0.76 0.93 12.54
C ILE A 63 -0.42 -0.01 12.28
N LEU A 64 -0.25 -0.97 11.37
CA LEU A 64 -1.29 -1.98 11.12
C LEU A 64 -1.35 -2.95 12.30
N GLY A 65 -2.54 -3.36 12.66
CA GLY A 65 -2.85 -4.07 13.89
C GLY A 65 -3.49 -3.12 14.89
N LYS A 66 -2.97 -3.02 16.11
CA LYS A 66 -3.64 -2.29 17.20
C LYS A 66 -4.01 -0.85 16.85
N ILE A 67 -3.09 -0.05 16.30
CA ILE A 67 -3.34 1.36 15.99
C ILE A 67 -4.41 1.49 14.90
N ALA A 68 -4.28 0.76 13.80
CA ALA A 68 -5.26 0.77 12.73
C ALA A 68 -6.62 0.22 13.18
N ASP A 69 -6.65 -0.83 14.00
CA ASP A 69 -7.86 -1.39 14.56
C ASP A 69 -8.57 -0.39 15.48
N GLU A 70 -7.84 0.34 16.31
CA GLU A 70 -8.39 1.41 17.13
C GLU A 70 -9.00 2.52 16.28
N LEU A 71 -8.31 2.98 15.24
CA LEU A 71 -8.82 4.00 14.32
C LEU A 71 -10.09 3.52 13.59
N CYS A 72 -10.07 2.28 13.12
CA CYS A 72 -11.20 1.72 12.37
C CYS A 72 -12.40 1.40 13.26
N LEU A 73 -12.19 0.66 14.34
CA LEU A 73 -13.27 0.12 15.17
C LEU A 73 -13.83 1.14 16.18
N LYS A 74 -12.98 2.04 16.70
CA LYS A 74 -13.44 3.08 17.65
C LYS A 74 -13.87 4.37 16.95
N ASP A 75 -13.09 4.83 15.98
CA ASP A 75 -13.28 6.14 15.35
C ASP A 75 -13.97 6.04 13.99
N GLY A 76 -14.25 4.83 13.49
CA GLY A 76 -14.90 4.60 12.20
C GLY A 76 -14.06 4.99 10.98
N ILE A 77 -12.75 5.13 11.14
CA ILE A 77 -11.83 5.51 10.05
C ILE A 77 -11.48 4.27 9.24
N THR A 78 -12.00 4.20 8.02
CA THR A 78 -11.78 3.08 7.09
C THR A 78 -10.82 3.41 5.95
N ASP A 79 -10.49 4.69 5.75
CA ASP A 79 -9.57 5.15 4.71
C ASP A 79 -8.12 4.79 5.07
N SER A 80 -7.53 3.90 4.29
CA SER A 80 -6.14 3.44 4.50
C SER A 80 -5.10 4.55 4.28
N GLU A 81 -5.44 5.64 3.60
CA GLU A 81 -4.57 6.81 3.51
C GLU A 81 -4.29 7.40 4.90
N VAL A 82 -5.26 7.39 5.79
CA VAL A 82 -5.08 7.86 7.18
C VAL A 82 -4.05 7.00 7.91
N TYR A 83 -4.09 5.68 7.73
CA TYR A 83 -3.10 4.77 8.34
C TYR A 83 -1.70 5.03 7.77
N LEU A 84 -1.60 5.24 6.45
CA LEU A 84 -0.34 5.57 5.81
C LEU A 84 0.23 6.91 6.30
N GLN A 85 -0.60 7.94 6.50
CA GLN A 85 -0.17 9.20 7.10
C GLN A 85 0.36 9.00 8.53
N LYS A 86 -0.27 8.16 9.32
CA LYS A 86 0.23 7.79 10.66
C LYS A 86 1.62 7.13 10.58
N ALA A 87 1.82 6.23 9.62
CA ALA A 87 3.11 5.60 9.40
C ALA A 87 4.18 6.63 8.98
N LEU A 88 3.86 7.51 8.03
CA LEU A 88 4.77 8.58 7.57
C LEU A 88 5.25 9.46 8.72
N ASN A 89 4.39 9.78 9.68
CA ASN A 89 4.74 10.58 10.85
C ASN A 89 5.81 9.92 11.74
N THR A 90 6.04 8.62 11.61
CA THR A 90 7.06 7.89 12.38
C THR A 90 8.46 7.95 11.77
N LEU A 91 8.61 8.45 10.54
CA LEU A 91 9.91 8.50 9.84
C LEU A 91 10.93 9.46 10.49
N GLY A 92 10.48 10.43 11.26
CA GLY A 92 11.36 11.40 11.90
C GLY A 92 12.12 12.25 10.87
N LYS A 93 13.46 12.15 10.89
CA LYS A 93 14.34 12.90 9.95
C LYS A 93 14.61 12.17 8.63
N GLN A 94 14.07 10.97 8.47
CA GLN A 94 14.25 10.22 7.24
C GLN A 94 13.35 10.77 6.12
N THR A 95 13.90 10.95 4.93
CA THR A 95 13.16 11.34 3.73
C THR A 95 13.07 10.17 2.76
N ILE A 96 11.91 9.96 2.16
CA ILE A 96 11.74 8.89 1.16
C ILE A 96 12.42 9.32 -0.14
N SER A 97 13.37 8.51 -0.62
CA SER A 97 14.06 8.73 -1.90
C SER A 97 13.47 7.90 -3.03
N HIS A 98 12.96 6.71 -2.75
CA HIS A 98 12.35 5.84 -3.75
C HIS A 98 11.36 4.85 -3.14
N VAL A 99 10.36 4.48 -3.93
CA VAL A 99 9.37 3.44 -3.60
C VAL A 99 9.25 2.48 -4.79
N ALA A 100 9.38 1.19 -4.52
CA ALA A 100 9.15 0.13 -5.48
C ALA A 100 7.97 -0.74 -5.01
N ILE A 101 6.99 -0.93 -5.88
CA ILE A 101 5.75 -1.66 -5.59
C ILE A 101 5.57 -2.75 -6.64
N THR A 102 5.24 -3.95 -6.23
CA THR A 102 4.79 -5.02 -7.11
C THR A 102 3.47 -5.59 -6.64
N ILE A 103 2.55 -5.78 -7.57
CA ILE A 103 1.19 -6.25 -7.30
C ILE A 103 0.96 -7.54 -8.07
N GLU A 104 0.47 -8.57 -7.40
CA GLU A 104 -0.01 -9.80 -8.02
C GLU A 104 -1.52 -9.87 -7.91
N ALA A 105 -2.19 -9.85 -9.06
CA ALA A 105 -3.65 -9.92 -9.14
C ALA A 105 -4.10 -10.33 -10.54
N LYS A 106 -4.94 -11.36 -10.62
CA LYS A 106 -5.61 -11.74 -11.87
C LYS A 106 -6.56 -10.63 -12.33
N ARG A 107 -7.18 -9.93 -11.38
CA ARG A 107 -8.12 -8.83 -11.57
C ARG A 107 -8.00 -7.82 -10.42
N PRO A 108 -8.30 -6.54 -10.62
CA PRO A 108 -8.62 -5.85 -11.88
C PRO A 108 -7.39 -5.70 -12.80
N LYS A 109 -7.59 -5.09 -13.98
CA LYS A 109 -6.49 -4.78 -14.90
C LYS A 109 -5.76 -3.51 -14.45
N ILE A 110 -4.77 -3.70 -13.60
CA ILE A 110 -4.03 -2.61 -12.93
C ILE A 110 -3.17 -1.81 -13.89
N GLN A 111 -2.55 -2.46 -14.89
CA GLN A 111 -1.62 -1.82 -15.83
C GLN A 111 -2.20 -0.57 -16.50
N LYS A 112 -3.48 -0.55 -16.80
CA LYS A 112 -4.13 0.60 -17.45
C LYS A 112 -4.18 1.86 -16.58
N ARG A 113 -4.01 1.71 -15.27
CA ARG A 113 -4.12 2.79 -14.30
C ARG A 113 -2.84 3.01 -13.48
N ILE A 114 -1.72 2.40 -13.88
CA ILE A 114 -0.44 2.53 -13.17
C ILE A 114 0.00 3.99 -13.06
N GLU A 115 -0.12 4.78 -14.13
CA GLU A 115 0.28 6.19 -14.10
C GLU A 115 -0.56 7.02 -13.11
N GLU A 116 -1.86 6.79 -13.08
CA GLU A 116 -2.77 7.44 -12.14
C GLU A 116 -2.44 7.02 -10.69
N MET A 117 -2.21 5.73 -10.47
CA MET A 117 -1.83 5.19 -9.16
C MET A 117 -0.49 5.76 -8.69
N ARG A 118 0.52 5.81 -9.59
CA ARG A 118 1.83 6.40 -9.31
C ARG A 118 1.71 7.84 -8.84
N LYS A 119 0.94 8.66 -9.53
CA LYS A 119 0.72 10.07 -9.17
C LYS A 119 0.03 10.21 -7.82
N ASN A 120 -0.97 9.36 -7.53
CA ASN A 120 -1.67 9.40 -6.26
C ASN A 120 -0.76 8.96 -5.09
N ILE A 121 0.01 7.90 -5.26
CA ILE A 121 0.97 7.45 -4.24
C ILE A 121 2.03 8.53 -3.99
N ALA A 122 2.57 9.13 -5.05
CA ALA A 122 3.54 10.22 -4.94
C ALA A 122 2.99 11.43 -4.17
N ARG A 123 1.72 11.77 -4.41
CA ARG A 123 1.01 12.82 -3.66
C ARG A 123 0.94 12.50 -2.17
N VAL A 124 0.52 11.28 -1.83
CA VAL A 124 0.37 10.86 -0.43
C VAL A 124 1.72 10.85 0.28
N LEU A 125 2.76 10.35 -0.38
CA LEU A 125 4.11 10.27 0.17
C LEU A 125 4.90 11.58 0.08
N GLN A 126 4.36 12.60 -0.61
CA GLN A 126 5.02 13.90 -0.85
C GLN A 126 6.38 13.77 -1.55
N ILE A 127 6.44 12.90 -2.55
CA ILE A 127 7.63 12.67 -3.39
C ILE A 127 7.29 12.88 -4.87
N ALA A 128 8.33 12.97 -5.71
CA ALA A 128 8.11 13.06 -7.14
C ALA A 128 7.52 11.75 -7.71
N PRO A 129 6.60 11.80 -8.69
CA PRO A 129 6.08 10.58 -9.33
C PRO A 129 7.16 9.68 -9.93
N SER A 130 8.27 10.26 -10.39
CA SER A 130 9.44 9.52 -10.90
C SER A 130 10.15 8.68 -9.82
N SER A 131 9.89 8.95 -8.54
CA SER A 131 10.41 8.17 -7.41
C SER A 131 9.50 7.01 -7.01
N VAL A 132 8.41 6.77 -7.74
CA VAL A 132 7.49 5.66 -7.49
C VAL A 132 7.52 4.69 -8.67
N GLY A 133 8.01 3.46 -8.45
CA GLY A 133 7.97 2.37 -9.42
C GLY A 133 6.85 1.39 -9.09
N ILE A 134 6.03 1.03 -10.08
CA ILE A 134 4.94 0.06 -9.92
C ILE A 134 5.02 -0.96 -11.04
N THR A 135 5.02 -2.24 -10.67
CA THR A 135 4.83 -3.36 -11.59
C THR A 135 3.63 -4.18 -11.15
N ALA A 136 2.98 -4.82 -12.11
CA ALA A 136 1.85 -5.71 -11.84
C ALA A 136 1.97 -6.98 -12.66
N THR A 137 1.67 -8.11 -12.05
CA THR A 137 1.57 -9.42 -12.71
C THR A 137 0.21 -10.06 -12.42
N THR A 138 -0.26 -10.86 -13.35
CA THR A 138 -1.50 -11.64 -13.15
C THR A 138 -1.31 -12.84 -12.23
N GLY A 139 -0.06 -13.30 -12.01
CA GLY A 139 0.26 -14.50 -11.23
C GLY A 139 0.10 -15.80 -12.00
N GLU A 140 -0.26 -15.76 -13.31
CA GLU A 140 -0.30 -16.92 -14.22
C GLU A 140 -1.12 -18.11 -13.72
N GLY A 141 -2.09 -17.90 -12.82
CA GLY A 141 -2.88 -18.96 -12.20
C GLY A 141 -2.12 -19.86 -11.22
N LEU A 142 -0.92 -19.48 -10.80
CA LEU A 142 -0.04 -20.27 -9.95
C LEU A 142 -0.29 -20.11 -8.44
N THR A 143 -0.97 -19.04 -8.07
CA THR A 143 -1.29 -18.72 -6.68
C THR A 143 -2.77 -18.41 -6.55
N ASP A 144 -3.29 -18.31 -5.34
CA ASP A 144 -4.67 -17.88 -5.10
C ASP A 144 -4.93 -16.48 -5.69
N PHE A 145 -3.93 -15.60 -5.68
CA PHE A 145 -4.00 -14.28 -6.31
C PHE A 145 -4.04 -14.40 -7.84
N GLY A 146 -3.23 -15.28 -8.41
CA GLY A 146 -3.23 -15.61 -9.82
C GLY A 146 -4.52 -16.33 -10.27
N CYS A 147 -5.20 -17.01 -9.37
CA CYS A 147 -6.51 -17.61 -9.61
C CYS A 147 -7.68 -16.61 -9.50
N GLY A 148 -7.43 -15.44 -8.91
CA GLY A 148 -8.42 -14.37 -8.80
C GLY A 148 -9.17 -14.30 -7.47
N ASP A 149 -8.66 -14.96 -6.42
CA ASP A 149 -9.28 -15.00 -5.11
C ASP A 149 -8.96 -13.78 -4.24
N GLY A 150 -7.91 -13.06 -4.59
CA GLY A 150 -7.47 -11.89 -3.86
C GLY A 150 -6.38 -11.11 -4.59
N ILE A 151 -5.77 -10.18 -3.86
CA ILE A 151 -4.66 -9.33 -4.32
C ILE A 151 -3.53 -9.40 -3.30
N GLN A 152 -2.30 -9.46 -3.78
CA GLN A 152 -1.08 -9.35 -2.98
C GLN A 152 -0.25 -8.17 -3.45
N CYS A 153 0.36 -7.46 -2.51
CA CYS A 153 1.26 -6.35 -2.77
C CYS A 153 2.51 -6.45 -1.91
N PHE A 154 3.67 -6.27 -2.53
CA PHE A 154 4.92 -5.99 -1.84
C PHE A 154 5.35 -4.56 -2.14
N ALA A 155 5.87 -3.87 -1.12
CA ALA A 155 6.42 -2.53 -1.25
C ALA A 155 7.81 -2.47 -0.61
N ILE A 156 8.72 -1.78 -1.29
CA ILE A 156 10.04 -1.44 -0.75
C ILE A 156 10.11 0.08 -0.69
N ILE A 157 10.47 0.62 0.48
CA ILE A 157 10.72 2.04 0.67
C ILE A 157 12.19 2.24 0.99
N THR A 158 12.84 3.11 0.25
CA THR A 158 14.20 3.57 0.53
C THR A 158 14.15 4.98 1.07
N THR A 159 14.83 5.20 2.20
CA THR A 159 14.93 6.51 2.85
C THR A 159 16.37 6.95 2.98
N GLU A 160 16.57 8.24 3.07
CA GLU A 160 17.84 8.89 3.34
C GLU A 160 17.72 9.80 4.56
N GLU A 161 18.78 9.85 5.35
CA GLU A 161 18.90 10.70 6.54
C GLU A 161 20.29 11.32 6.56
N MET A 162 20.36 12.62 6.74
CA MET A 162 21.65 13.28 6.95
C MET A 162 22.23 12.88 8.31
N ILE A 163 23.50 12.47 8.31
CA ILE A 163 24.23 12.15 9.55
C ILE A 163 24.93 13.43 10.00
N VAL A 164 24.57 13.91 11.19
CA VAL A 164 25.23 15.03 11.84
C VAL A 164 26.42 14.54 12.65
#